data_c4fb533c5423c127a8d5b992c143bb9e
#
_entry.id   c4fb533c5423c127a8d5b992c143bb9e
#
_cell.length_a   1.000
_cell.length_b   1.000
_cell.length_c   1.000
_cell.angle_alpha   90.00
_cell.angle_beta   90.00
_cell.angle_gamma   90.00
#
_symmetry.space_group_name_H-M   'P 1'
#
loop_
_entity.id
_entity.type
_entity.pdbx_description
1 polymer ?
#
loop_
_entity_poly.entity_id
_entity_poly.type
_entity_poly.pdbx_seq_one_letter_code
_entity_poly.pdbx_strand_id
1 'polypeptide(L)'
;MLRIQFQLVGSQLKDEAVPFTELNVMLGSSRYFEDRAANVAWIPEQEYKPGSWGFIGGTSYRRQTGFGTMLGSDIDIHGTDMNPIFQTQRVGIKSFKADVPNGEYSVYLHWAELESGKEREALVYNLGADSEQTFAGNRSFGISINGTTVSDDFNVARDYGYTRAVIKKFVITVKDGKGVSVDFHKKEGEPILNAIRIYR
;
A
#
# COMPACT_ATOMS: atom_id res chain seq x y z
N MET A 1 -9.32 19.97 21.34
CA MET A 1 -8.09 19.35 21.85
C MET A 1 -8.05 17.92 21.31
N LEU A 2 -7.28 17.74 20.23
CA LEU A 2 -7.23 16.47 19.48
C LEU A 2 -6.39 15.47 20.28
N ARG A 3 -6.97 14.37 20.73
CA ARG A 3 -6.22 13.24 21.29
C ARG A 3 -5.83 12.33 20.12
N ILE A 4 -4.61 12.46 19.63
CA ILE A 4 -3.99 11.47 18.77
C ILE A 4 -3.62 10.29 19.67
N GLN A 5 -4.42 9.24 19.68
CA GLN A 5 -4.05 7.99 20.32
C GLN A 5 -3.19 7.19 19.34
N PHE A 6 -1.87 7.33 19.46
CA PHE A 6 -0.95 6.39 18.87
C PHE A 6 -1.01 5.08 19.67
N GLN A 7 -1.71 4.10 19.15
CA GLN A 7 -1.59 2.75 19.67
C GLN A 7 -0.34 2.10 19.07
N LEU A 8 0.76 2.19 19.81
CA LEU A 8 1.89 1.30 19.62
C LEU A 8 1.43 -0.13 19.97
N VAL A 9 1.07 -0.92 18.96
CA VAL A 9 0.92 -2.36 19.10
C VAL A 9 2.32 -2.95 19.09
N GLY A 10 2.94 -2.97 20.24
CA GLY A 10 4.24 -3.56 20.39
C GLY A 10 4.74 -3.44 21.83
N SER A 11 4.79 -4.55 22.51
CA SER A 11 5.47 -4.87 23.77
C SER A 11 5.15 -4.00 24.99
N GLN A 12 4.53 -4.63 25.98
CA GLN A 12 4.30 -4.23 27.36
C GLN A 12 3.04 -3.41 27.67
N LEU A 13 1.86 -3.95 27.33
CA LEU A 13 0.68 -3.80 28.16
C LEU A 13 0.09 -5.19 28.39
N LYS A 14 0.66 -5.93 29.32
CA LYS A 14 -0.05 -6.95 30.06
C LYS A 14 -0.99 -6.19 30.99
N ASP A 15 -2.27 -6.39 30.83
CA ASP A 15 -3.38 -5.93 31.64
C ASP A 15 -4.10 -4.70 31.07
N GLU A 16 -5.12 -4.99 30.30
CA GLU A 16 -6.13 -4.25 29.58
C GLU A 16 -5.80 -4.15 28.08
N ALA A 17 -6.27 -5.14 27.32
CA ALA A 17 -6.23 -5.11 25.86
C ALA A 17 -7.04 -3.91 25.37
N VAL A 18 -6.35 -2.82 25.03
CA VAL A 18 -6.99 -1.70 24.34
C VAL A 18 -7.57 -2.26 23.04
N PRO A 19 -8.88 -2.18 22.82
CA PRO A 19 -9.48 -2.80 21.68
C PRO A 19 -8.88 -2.20 20.41
N PHE A 20 -8.46 -3.06 19.47
CA PHE A 20 -8.04 -2.63 18.14
C PHE A 20 -9.23 -1.92 17.48
N THR A 21 -9.05 -0.69 17.05
CA THR A 21 -10.08 0.10 16.38
C THR A 21 -9.77 0.28 14.90
N GLU A 22 -8.58 0.77 14.57
CA GLU A 22 -8.17 0.96 13.19
C GLU A 22 -6.64 1.02 13.02
N LEU A 23 -6.19 0.73 11.81
CA LEU A 23 -4.81 0.84 11.35
C LEU A 23 -4.81 1.42 9.93
N ASN A 24 -4.20 2.59 9.74
CA ASN A 24 -4.10 3.25 8.44
C ASN A 24 -2.62 3.44 8.11
N VAL A 25 -2.12 2.76 7.08
CA VAL A 25 -0.69 2.72 6.76
C VAL A 25 -0.45 3.18 5.32
N MET A 26 0.47 4.12 5.14
CA MET A 26 1.01 4.49 3.83
C MET A 26 2.23 3.63 3.52
N LEU A 27 2.19 2.88 2.42
CA LEU A 27 3.27 2.03 1.96
C LEU A 27 4.28 2.84 1.13
N GLY A 28 5.56 2.53 1.29
CA GLY A 28 6.63 3.27 0.63
C GLY A 28 6.87 4.67 1.21
N SER A 29 6.26 5.00 2.35
CA SER A 29 6.35 6.32 2.99
C SER A 29 7.04 6.23 4.36
N SER A 30 7.84 7.24 4.66
CA SER A 30 8.39 7.49 6.00
C SER A 30 7.68 8.65 6.73
N ARG A 31 6.61 9.20 6.15
CA ARG A 31 5.91 10.38 6.65
C ARG A 31 4.53 10.03 7.19
N TYR A 32 4.06 10.85 8.12
CA TYR A 32 2.67 10.86 8.58
C TYR A 32 1.83 11.78 7.68
N PHE A 33 0.57 11.41 7.50
CA PHE A 33 -0.42 12.27 6.84
C PHE A 33 -1.70 12.29 7.66
N GLU A 34 -2.26 13.46 7.87
CA GLU A 34 -3.52 13.65 8.58
C GLU A 34 -4.59 14.10 7.57
N ASP A 35 -5.57 13.24 7.33
CA ASP A 35 -6.80 13.61 6.66
C ASP A 35 -7.72 14.29 7.66
N ARG A 36 -7.69 15.62 7.69
CA ARG A 36 -8.46 16.42 8.63
C ARG A 36 -9.96 16.38 8.35
N ALA A 37 -10.35 16.17 7.08
CA ALA A 37 -11.76 16.10 6.70
C ALA A 37 -12.43 14.83 7.24
N ALA A 38 -11.73 13.71 7.15
CA ALA A 38 -12.19 12.41 7.67
C ALA A 38 -11.76 12.15 9.13
N ASN A 39 -10.94 13.02 9.72
CA ASN A 39 -10.30 12.83 11.03
C ASN A 39 -9.54 11.49 11.13
N VAL A 40 -8.78 11.17 10.08
CA VAL A 40 -8.00 9.93 9.95
C VAL A 40 -6.51 10.25 9.88
N ALA A 41 -5.73 9.62 10.75
CA ALA A 41 -4.27 9.70 10.70
C ALA A 41 -3.71 8.49 9.96
N TRP A 42 -2.86 8.73 8.98
CA TRP A 42 -2.11 7.73 8.22
C TRP A 42 -0.66 7.71 8.72
N ILE A 43 -0.18 6.53 9.05
CA ILE A 43 1.15 6.32 9.59
C ILE A 43 2.10 5.74 8.53
N PRO A 44 3.42 5.95 8.66
CA PRO A 44 4.39 5.33 7.78
C PRO A 44 4.44 3.81 7.96
N GLU A 45 4.91 3.13 6.92
CA GLU A 45 5.10 1.69 6.93
C GLU A 45 6.19 1.22 7.90
N GLN A 46 6.11 -0.05 8.28
CA GLN A 46 7.18 -0.78 8.97
C GLN A 46 7.23 -2.23 8.46
N GLU A 47 8.37 -2.90 8.64
CA GLU A 47 8.46 -4.33 8.41
C GLU A 47 7.64 -5.11 9.44
N TYR A 48 6.96 -6.16 8.97
CA TYR A 48 6.19 -7.02 9.86
C TYR A 48 7.09 -7.74 10.86
N LYS A 49 6.63 -7.75 12.11
CA LYS A 49 7.17 -8.55 13.20
C LYS A 49 6.00 -9.27 13.90
N PRO A 50 6.19 -10.51 14.38
CA PRO A 50 5.16 -11.23 15.14
C PRO A 50 4.67 -10.40 16.33
N GLY A 51 3.36 -10.38 16.54
CA GLY A 51 2.69 -9.57 17.56
C GLY A 51 2.47 -8.10 17.15
N SER A 52 2.66 -7.77 15.86
CA SER A 52 2.57 -6.40 15.35
C SER A 52 1.86 -6.38 13.98
N TRP A 53 2.18 -5.41 13.16
CA TRP A 53 1.72 -5.26 11.78
C TRP A 53 2.89 -4.81 10.89
N GLY A 54 2.72 -4.96 9.57
CA GLY A 54 3.70 -4.44 8.63
C GLY A 54 3.71 -5.18 7.30
N PHE A 55 4.59 -4.70 6.42
CA PHE A 55 4.83 -5.30 5.11
C PHE A 55 5.89 -6.40 5.18
N ILE A 56 5.85 -7.29 4.19
CA ILE A 56 6.89 -8.28 3.91
C ILE A 56 7.33 -8.13 2.47
N GLY A 57 8.63 -7.88 2.27
CA GLY A 57 9.25 -7.76 0.96
C GLY A 57 9.01 -6.44 0.24
N GLY A 58 9.59 -6.34 -0.95
CA GLY A 58 9.50 -5.16 -1.79
C GLY A 58 10.40 -4.00 -1.34
N THR A 59 10.33 -2.91 -2.11
CA THR A 59 11.08 -1.67 -1.89
C THR A 59 10.16 -0.47 -2.03
N SER A 60 10.49 0.64 -1.37
CA SER A 60 9.77 1.90 -1.56
C SER A 60 10.01 2.44 -2.96
N TYR A 61 8.94 2.85 -3.63
CA TYR A 61 9.00 3.47 -4.95
C TYR A 61 9.86 4.74 -4.94
N ARG A 62 10.72 4.86 -5.93
CA ARG A 62 11.56 6.03 -6.13
C ARG A 62 11.46 6.50 -7.57
N ARG A 63 11.07 7.76 -7.75
CA ARG A 63 11.04 8.40 -9.05
C ARG A 63 12.38 9.05 -9.36
N GLN A 64 12.90 8.79 -10.56
CA GLN A 64 14.05 9.53 -11.07
C GLN A 64 13.59 10.88 -11.60
N THR A 65 14.26 11.94 -11.17
CA THR A 65 14.00 13.31 -11.62
C THR A 65 15.27 13.90 -12.23
N GLY A 66 15.17 15.03 -12.90
CA GLY A 66 16.37 15.75 -13.42
C GLY A 66 17.33 16.23 -12.32
N PHE A 67 16.91 16.25 -11.06
CA PHE A 67 17.70 16.68 -9.91
C PHE A 67 18.11 15.53 -8.98
N GLY A 68 17.82 14.29 -9.35
CA GLY A 68 18.13 13.10 -8.55
C GLY A 68 16.91 12.20 -8.31
N THR A 69 17.00 11.36 -7.29
CA THR A 69 15.97 10.36 -6.97
C THR A 69 15.09 10.87 -5.83
N MET A 70 13.79 10.91 -6.05
CA MET A 70 12.77 11.28 -5.06
C MET A 70 12.07 10.04 -4.53
N LEU A 71 11.80 9.99 -3.21
CA LEU A 71 10.95 8.97 -2.61
C LEU A 71 9.49 9.28 -2.94
N GLY A 72 8.81 8.32 -3.56
CA GLY A 72 7.44 8.52 -4.04
C GLY A 72 7.36 9.38 -5.29
N SER A 73 6.27 10.10 -5.46
CA SER A 73 5.96 10.98 -6.58
C SER A 73 5.32 12.27 -6.09
N ASP A 74 5.39 13.32 -6.90
CA ASP A 74 4.68 14.60 -6.74
C ASP A 74 3.54 14.76 -7.76
N ILE A 75 3.26 13.69 -8.52
CA ILE A 75 2.21 13.71 -9.56
C ILE A 75 0.84 13.86 -8.89
N ASP A 76 -0.03 14.64 -9.51
CA ASP A 76 -1.43 14.73 -9.11
C ASP A 76 -2.18 13.42 -9.39
N ILE A 77 -2.93 12.95 -8.40
CA ILE A 77 -3.66 11.68 -8.46
C ILE A 77 -5.13 11.95 -8.70
N HIS A 78 -5.62 11.52 -9.85
CA HIS A 78 -7.01 11.72 -10.24
C HIS A 78 -7.98 10.90 -9.37
N GLY A 79 -9.11 11.52 -9.04
CA GLY A 79 -10.22 10.85 -8.33
C GLY A 79 -10.05 10.78 -6.81
N THR A 80 -9.17 11.62 -6.26
CA THR A 80 -8.99 11.75 -4.81
C THR A 80 -8.54 13.16 -4.43
N ASP A 81 -8.91 13.60 -3.23
CA ASP A 81 -8.36 14.78 -2.57
C ASP A 81 -7.22 14.41 -1.61
N MET A 82 -6.88 13.11 -1.51
CA MET A 82 -5.87 12.56 -0.61
C MET A 82 -4.61 12.14 -1.37
N ASN A 83 -4.07 13.00 -2.21
CA ASN A 83 -2.86 12.75 -3.00
C ASN A 83 -1.72 12.06 -2.22
N PRO A 84 -1.37 12.49 -0.98
CA PRO A 84 -0.24 11.92 -0.25
C PRO A 84 -0.33 10.40 -0.02
N ILE A 85 -1.54 9.83 0.10
CA ILE A 85 -1.75 8.40 0.32
C ILE A 85 -1.35 7.58 -0.92
N PHE A 86 -1.53 8.17 -2.11
CA PHE A 86 -1.32 7.50 -3.38
C PHE A 86 0.01 7.86 -4.05
N GLN A 87 0.70 8.91 -3.59
CA GLN A 87 1.98 9.37 -4.15
C GLN A 87 3.18 8.54 -3.68
N THR A 88 2.99 7.63 -2.74
CA THR A 88 4.00 6.65 -2.33
C THR A 88 3.46 5.24 -2.54
N GLN A 89 4.35 4.29 -2.76
CA GLN A 89 3.97 2.88 -2.90
C GLN A 89 5.14 1.96 -2.58
N ARG A 90 4.81 0.74 -2.17
CA ARG A 90 5.76 -0.36 -2.06
C ARG A 90 5.66 -1.21 -3.32
N VAL A 91 6.80 -1.40 -3.99
CA VAL A 91 6.94 -2.19 -5.22
C VAL A 91 7.57 -3.53 -4.89
N GLY A 92 7.00 -4.62 -5.38
CA GLY A 92 7.42 -5.98 -5.08
C GLY A 92 7.00 -6.46 -3.70
N ILE A 93 5.93 -5.88 -3.14
CA ILE A 93 5.35 -6.35 -1.88
C ILE A 93 4.88 -7.80 -2.03
N LYS A 94 5.25 -8.65 -1.06
CA LYS A 94 4.81 -10.04 -1.00
C LYS A 94 3.56 -10.20 -0.16
N SER A 95 3.54 -9.56 1.01
CA SER A 95 2.35 -9.54 1.87
C SER A 95 2.34 -8.34 2.81
N PHE A 96 1.16 -8.05 3.34
CA PHE A 96 0.95 -7.18 4.50
C PHE A 96 0.25 -7.98 5.58
N LYS A 97 0.74 -7.91 6.81
CA LYS A 97 0.15 -8.62 7.96
C LYS A 97 -0.18 -7.66 9.09
N ALA A 98 -1.23 -7.98 9.83
CA ALA A 98 -1.59 -7.30 11.06
C ALA A 98 -2.15 -8.31 12.06
N ASP A 99 -1.47 -8.44 13.21
CA ASP A 99 -1.89 -9.33 14.29
C ASP A 99 -2.98 -8.61 15.10
N VAL A 100 -4.22 -8.80 14.68
CA VAL A 100 -5.42 -8.22 15.29
C VAL A 100 -6.26 -9.28 15.99
N PRO A 101 -7.04 -8.93 17.02
CA PRO A 101 -7.94 -9.87 17.70
C PRO A 101 -8.97 -10.49 16.76
N ASN A 102 -9.59 -11.60 17.20
CA ASN A 102 -10.72 -12.18 16.48
C ASN A 102 -11.87 -11.18 16.35
N GLY A 103 -12.52 -11.16 15.18
CA GLY A 103 -13.63 -10.26 14.89
C GLY A 103 -13.84 -10.05 13.40
N GLU A 104 -14.80 -9.21 13.06
CA GLU A 104 -15.06 -8.78 11.70
C GLU A 104 -14.30 -7.48 11.43
N TYR A 105 -13.65 -7.40 10.25
CA TYR A 105 -12.85 -6.26 9.85
C TYR A 105 -13.18 -5.83 8.43
N SER A 106 -13.18 -4.51 8.21
CA SER A 106 -13.15 -3.91 6.89
C SER A 106 -11.69 -3.62 6.52
N VAL A 107 -11.22 -4.19 5.41
CA VAL A 107 -9.89 -3.99 4.84
C VAL A 107 -10.03 -3.19 3.57
N TYR A 108 -9.40 -2.01 3.51
CA TYR A 108 -9.34 -1.17 2.32
C TYR A 108 -7.92 -1.20 1.77
N LEU A 109 -7.78 -1.58 0.53
CA LEU A 109 -6.52 -1.55 -0.20
C LEU A 109 -6.56 -0.39 -1.20
N HIS A 110 -5.47 0.38 -1.26
CA HIS A 110 -5.37 1.60 -2.04
C HIS A 110 -4.25 1.47 -3.06
N TRP A 111 -4.54 1.80 -4.31
CA TRP A 111 -3.58 1.75 -5.41
C TRP A 111 -3.64 2.99 -6.28
N ALA A 112 -2.52 3.37 -6.82
CA ALA A 112 -2.36 4.20 -8.00
C ALA A 112 -1.15 3.70 -8.78
N GLU A 113 -1.28 3.51 -10.09
CA GLU A 113 -0.10 3.23 -10.91
C GLU A 113 0.65 4.52 -11.17
N LEU A 114 1.88 4.62 -10.64
CA LEU A 114 2.70 5.83 -10.70
C LEU A 114 3.69 5.82 -11.85
N GLU A 115 3.96 4.67 -12.46
CA GLU A 115 4.89 4.54 -13.56
C GLU A 115 4.14 4.54 -14.91
N SER A 116 4.18 5.65 -15.64
CA SER A 116 3.66 5.69 -17.01
C SER A 116 4.71 5.23 -18.01
N GLY A 117 4.31 4.45 -19.02
CA GLY A 117 5.21 4.05 -20.11
C GLY A 117 5.81 5.23 -20.88
N LYS A 118 5.08 6.36 -20.96
CA LYS A 118 5.51 7.57 -21.68
C LYS A 118 6.67 8.32 -21.00
N GLU A 119 6.75 8.30 -19.68
CA GLU A 119 7.87 8.92 -18.95
C GLU A 119 9.18 8.14 -19.15
N ARG A 120 9.10 6.82 -19.30
CA ARG A 120 10.26 5.99 -19.64
C ARG A 120 10.75 6.22 -21.08
N GLU A 121 9.85 6.37 -22.04
CA GLU A 121 10.24 6.70 -23.42
C GLU A 121 11.01 8.02 -23.50
N ALA A 122 10.59 9.06 -22.77
CA ALA A 122 11.26 10.34 -22.73
C ALA A 122 12.68 10.26 -22.11
N LEU A 123 12.88 9.41 -21.10
CA LEU A 123 14.19 9.18 -20.49
C LEU A 123 15.12 8.34 -21.36
N VAL A 124 14.59 7.39 -22.12
CA VAL A 124 15.35 6.51 -23.03
C VAL A 124 15.85 7.26 -24.24
N TYR A 125 15.10 8.19 -24.79
CA TYR A 125 15.53 9.01 -25.93
C TYR A 125 16.80 9.84 -25.63
N ASN A 126 17.10 10.11 -24.36
CA ASN A 126 18.26 10.86 -23.93
C ASN A 126 19.50 10.02 -23.62
N LEU A 127 19.42 8.70 -23.55
CA LEU A 127 20.48 7.85 -23.04
C LEU A 127 20.99 6.78 -24.01
N GLY A 128 20.46 6.65 -25.23
CA GLY A 128 21.00 5.78 -26.28
C GLY A 128 21.11 4.29 -25.92
N ALA A 129 20.24 3.77 -25.08
CA ALA A 129 20.24 2.38 -24.69
C ALA A 129 19.12 1.61 -25.39
N ASP A 130 19.49 0.76 -26.33
CA ASP A 130 18.64 -0.31 -26.89
C ASP A 130 18.44 -1.40 -25.80
N SER A 131 17.55 -1.17 -24.85
CA SER A 131 17.11 -2.21 -23.94
C SER A 131 15.68 -2.59 -24.26
N GLU A 132 15.43 -3.88 -24.46
CA GLU A 132 14.07 -4.45 -24.46
C GLU A 132 13.38 -4.04 -23.16
N GLN A 133 12.56 -2.98 -23.25
CA GLN A 133 11.93 -2.41 -22.06
C GLN A 133 10.59 -3.09 -21.85
N THR A 134 10.56 -3.93 -20.85
CA THR A 134 9.31 -4.29 -20.17
C THR A 134 8.71 -2.99 -19.61
N PHE A 135 7.62 -2.52 -20.21
CA PHE A 135 6.91 -1.34 -19.74
C PHE A 135 6.49 -1.56 -18.28
N ALA A 136 6.88 -0.65 -17.40
CA ALA A 136 6.59 -0.78 -15.97
C ALA A 136 5.07 -0.79 -15.67
N GLY A 137 4.25 -0.28 -16.57
CA GLY A 137 2.79 -0.36 -16.49
C GLY A 137 2.18 -1.73 -16.78
N ASN A 138 2.96 -2.68 -17.31
CA ASN A 138 2.50 -4.05 -17.52
C ASN A 138 2.74 -4.88 -16.27
N ARG A 139 2.01 -4.58 -15.20
CA ARG A 139 2.05 -5.42 -14.00
C ARG A 139 0.69 -6.04 -13.75
N SER A 140 0.67 -7.33 -13.51
CA SER A 140 -0.51 -8.03 -13.04
C SER A 140 -0.17 -8.96 -11.88
N PHE A 141 -1.08 -9.08 -10.94
CA PHE A 141 -0.87 -9.91 -9.75
C PHE A 141 -2.20 -10.38 -9.17
N GLY A 142 -2.16 -11.55 -8.54
CA GLY A 142 -3.25 -12.03 -7.73
C GLY A 142 -3.23 -11.39 -6.35
N ILE A 143 -4.39 -11.36 -5.70
CA ILE A 143 -4.54 -10.88 -4.32
C ILE A 143 -5.35 -11.91 -3.55
N SER A 144 -4.85 -12.33 -2.39
CA SER A 144 -5.62 -13.13 -1.44
C SER A 144 -5.63 -12.47 -0.05
N ILE A 145 -6.73 -12.65 0.67
CA ILE A 145 -6.87 -12.17 2.05
C ILE A 145 -7.21 -13.38 2.93
N ASN A 146 -6.39 -13.61 3.95
CA ASN A 146 -6.49 -14.77 4.83
C ASN A 146 -6.62 -16.10 4.06
N GLY A 147 -5.86 -16.24 2.97
CA GLY A 147 -5.85 -17.42 2.09
C GLY A 147 -6.99 -17.51 1.09
N THR A 148 -7.95 -16.58 1.12
CA THR A 148 -9.05 -16.51 0.12
C THR A 148 -8.67 -15.58 -1.01
N THR A 149 -8.65 -16.08 -2.24
CA THR A 149 -8.39 -15.26 -3.43
C THR A 149 -9.53 -14.27 -3.64
N VAL A 150 -9.21 -12.97 -3.65
CA VAL A 150 -10.15 -11.86 -3.87
C VAL A 150 -9.99 -11.23 -5.25
N SER A 151 -8.85 -11.43 -5.88
CA SER A 151 -8.60 -11.09 -7.28
C SER A 151 -7.51 -12.01 -7.83
N ASP A 152 -7.75 -12.61 -8.98
CA ASP A 152 -6.76 -13.50 -9.59
C ASP A 152 -5.81 -12.75 -10.54
N ASP A 153 -6.32 -11.74 -11.24
CA ASP A 153 -5.54 -10.94 -12.21
C ASP A 153 -5.90 -9.46 -12.08
N PHE A 154 -5.17 -8.76 -11.22
CA PHE A 154 -5.35 -7.35 -10.97
C PHE A 154 -4.24 -6.54 -11.64
N ASN A 155 -4.63 -5.63 -12.55
CA ASN A 155 -3.72 -4.73 -13.24
C ASN A 155 -4.28 -3.30 -13.13
N VAL A 156 -3.61 -2.47 -12.30
CA VAL A 156 -4.09 -1.12 -12.00
C VAL A 156 -4.14 -0.24 -13.24
N ALA A 157 -3.08 -0.28 -14.06
CA ALA A 157 -2.99 0.54 -15.27
C ALA A 157 -4.02 0.15 -16.33
N ARG A 158 -4.17 -1.16 -16.59
CA ARG A 158 -5.13 -1.68 -17.58
C ARG A 158 -6.57 -1.39 -17.17
N ASP A 159 -6.89 -1.62 -15.90
CA ASP A 159 -8.27 -1.64 -15.43
C ASP A 159 -8.77 -0.23 -15.06
N TYR A 160 -7.85 0.67 -14.66
CA TYR A 160 -8.23 1.99 -14.12
C TYR A 160 -7.44 3.16 -14.71
N GLY A 161 -6.30 2.89 -15.38
CA GLY A 161 -5.40 3.90 -15.91
C GLY A 161 -4.29 4.31 -14.94
N TYR A 162 -3.43 5.20 -15.42
CA TYR A 162 -2.31 5.75 -14.65
C TYR A 162 -2.77 6.90 -13.74
N THR A 163 -2.02 7.12 -12.66
CA THR A 163 -2.21 8.24 -11.72
C THR A 163 -3.65 8.44 -11.27
N ARG A 164 -4.38 7.34 -11.11
CA ARG A 164 -5.77 7.33 -10.65
C ARG A 164 -5.89 6.54 -9.36
N ALA A 165 -6.56 7.12 -8.37
CA ALA A 165 -6.86 6.46 -7.12
C ALA A 165 -7.82 5.30 -7.32
N VAL A 166 -7.45 4.13 -6.82
CA VAL A 166 -8.26 2.91 -6.80
C VAL A 166 -8.33 2.41 -5.38
N ILE A 167 -9.54 2.25 -4.86
CA ILE A 167 -9.78 1.73 -3.51
C ILE A 167 -10.71 0.53 -3.62
N LYS A 168 -10.31 -0.59 -3.03
CA LYS A 168 -11.18 -1.77 -2.90
C LYS A 168 -11.38 -2.12 -1.42
N LYS A 169 -12.64 -2.33 -1.04
CA LYS A 169 -13.05 -2.74 0.28
C LYS A 169 -13.34 -4.24 0.31
N PHE A 170 -12.84 -4.89 1.35
CA PHE A 170 -13.15 -6.29 1.66
C PHE A 170 -13.60 -6.38 3.12
N VAL A 171 -14.62 -7.20 3.38
CA VAL A 171 -15.05 -7.53 4.73
C VAL A 171 -14.59 -8.95 5.03
N ILE A 172 -13.86 -9.12 6.12
CA ILE A 172 -13.28 -10.41 6.51
C ILE A 172 -13.58 -10.72 7.96
N THR A 173 -13.59 -12.01 8.29
CA THR A 173 -13.68 -12.49 9.67
C THR A 173 -12.34 -13.10 10.08
N VAL A 174 -11.72 -12.52 11.11
CA VAL A 174 -10.52 -13.08 11.74
C VAL A 174 -10.93 -14.08 12.80
N LYS A 175 -10.37 -15.28 12.73
CA LYS A 175 -10.61 -16.39 13.67
C LYS A 175 -9.27 -17.00 14.08
N ASP A 176 -9.28 -17.69 15.23
CA ASP A 176 -8.14 -18.48 15.72
C ASP A 176 -6.83 -17.68 15.92
N GLY A 177 -6.95 -16.37 16.20
CA GLY A 177 -5.80 -15.50 16.42
C GLY A 177 -4.88 -15.30 15.21
N LYS A 178 -5.37 -15.59 13.99
CA LYS A 178 -4.55 -15.53 12.77
C LYS A 178 -4.29 -14.11 12.25
N GLY A 179 -5.00 -13.11 12.78
CA GLY A 179 -4.88 -11.74 12.30
C GLY A 179 -5.38 -11.53 10.87
N VAL A 180 -4.93 -10.47 10.24
CA VAL A 180 -5.16 -10.15 8.82
C VAL A 180 -3.88 -10.41 8.04
N SER A 181 -3.96 -11.18 6.94
CA SER A 181 -2.88 -11.34 5.96
C SER A 181 -3.43 -11.00 4.59
N VAL A 182 -2.79 -10.05 3.91
CA VAL A 182 -3.03 -9.72 2.50
C VAL A 182 -1.80 -10.17 1.73
N ASP A 183 -1.97 -11.13 0.83
CA ASP A 183 -0.86 -11.74 0.08
C ASP A 183 -0.98 -11.38 -1.40
N PHE A 184 0.15 -11.06 -2.02
CA PHE A 184 0.26 -10.62 -3.40
C PHE A 184 1.01 -11.68 -4.22
N HIS A 185 0.38 -12.17 -5.29
CA HIS A 185 0.88 -13.23 -6.14
C HIS A 185 1.30 -12.67 -7.49
N LYS A 186 2.60 -12.46 -7.67
CA LYS A 186 3.17 -11.91 -8.91
C LYS A 186 2.81 -12.79 -10.11
N LYS A 187 2.30 -12.16 -11.18
CA LYS A 187 2.13 -12.76 -12.51
C LYS A 187 3.05 -12.08 -13.52
N GLU A 188 2.91 -10.76 -13.70
CA GLU A 188 3.74 -9.95 -14.57
C GLU A 188 4.17 -8.68 -13.82
N GLY A 189 5.41 -8.23 -14.02
CA GLY A 189 5.93 -7.08 -13.27
C GLY A 189 5.93 -7.32 -11.75
N GLU A 190 6.07 -6.26 -10.98
CA GLU A 190 6.10 -6.36 -9.51
C GLU A 190 4.77 -5.88 -8.91
N PRO A 191 4.16 -6.63 -7.95
CA PRO A 191 2.98 -6.16 -7.23
C PRO A 191 3.23 -4.82 -6.53
N ILE A 192 2.21 -3.99 -6.44
CA ILE A 192 2.27 -2.70 -5.75
C ILE A 192 1.14 -2.56 -4.74
N LEU A 193 1.40 -1.75 -3.72
CA LEU A 193 0.39 -1.26 -2.79
C LEU A 193 0.79 0.14 -2.31
N ASN A 194 -0.16 1.09 -2.36
CA ASN A 194 0.07 2.46 -1.91
C ASN A 194 -0.31 2.66 -0.45
N ALA A 195 -1.46 2.14 -0.04
CA ALA A 195 -1.87 2.20 1.36
C ALA A 195 -2.84 1.09 1.73
N ILE A 196 -2.96 0.83 3.01
CA ILE A 196 -3.92 -0.11 3.57
C ILE A 196 -4.60 0.52 4.79
N ARG A 197 -5.92 0.32 4.88
CA ARG A 197 -6.70 0.65 6.06
C ARG A 197 -7.42 -0.59 6.55
N ILE A 198 -7.30 -0.89 7.84
CA ILE A 198 -7.98 -2.00 8.51
C ILE A 198 -8.73 -1.39 9.69
N TYR A 199 -10.03 -1.61 9.79
CA TYR A 199 -10.80 -1.20 10.96
C TYR A 199 -11.91 -2.20 11.28
N ARG A 200 -12.30 -2.19 12.55
CA ARG A 200 -13.33 -3.06 13.13
C ARG A 200 -14.71 -2.41 13.10
#